data_c5cbbda308f055c6e1cde4415edbf135
#
_entry.id   c5cbbda308f055c6e1cde4415edbf135
#
_cell.length_a   1.000
_cell.length_b   1.000
_cell.length_c   1.000
_cell.angle_alpha   90.00
_cell.angle_beta   90.00
_cell.angle_gamma   90.00
#
_symmetry.space_group_name_H-M   'P 1'
#
loop_
_entity.id
_entity.type
_entity.pdbx_description
1 polymer ?
#
loop_
_entity_poly.entity_id
_entity_poly.type
_entity_poly.pdbx_seq_one_letter_code
_entity_poly.pdbx_strand_id
1 'polypeptide(L)'
;MNVSCLCGKTKFQAALKNYDVHACHCSMCRQQSSGVLMSIDVEPSSLKFDNQEYLKLFKSSDWGERGFCSECGTSLFWRTQDGSYCNINVFAMEEQPEDLKLTTEIYIDNKPDFYQFKYSTEQLTEADVIALFSPDDTK
;
A
#
# COMPACT_ATOMS: atom_id res chain seq x y z
N MET A 1 -13.05 8.33 0.77
CA MET A 1 -13.13 6.88 0.54
C MET A 1 -13.17 6.14 1.86
N ASN A 2 -14.16 5.29 2.03
CA ASN A 2 -14.30 4.47 3.23
C ASN A 2 -13.49 3.18 3.09
N VAL A 3 -12.72 2.84 4.12
CA VAL A 3 -11.85 1.67 4.16
C VAL A 3 -12.20 0.84 5.39
N SER A 4 -12.29 -0.47 5.22
CA SER A 4 -12.65 -1.37 6.31
C SER A 4 -11.85 -2.67 6.24
N CYS A 5 -11.45 -3.18 7.39
CA CYS A 5 -10.91 -4.52 7.48
C CYS A 5 -12.04 -5.56 7.32
N LEU A 6 -11.65 -6.82 7.15
CA LEU A 6 -12.62 -7.90 6.93
C LEU A 6 -13.63 -8.04 8.07
N CYS A 7 -13.20 -7.95 9.32
CA CYS A 7 -14.09 -8.09 10.46
C CYS A 7 -14.88 -6.82 10.80
N GLY A 8 -14.53 -5.70 10.19
CA GLY A 8 -15.21 -4.43 10.40
C GLY A 8 -14.81 -3.66 11.65
N LYS A 9 -13.92 -4.18 12.48
CA LYS A 9 -13.52 -3.51 13.71
C LYS A 9 -12.55 -2.36 13.50
N THR A 10 -11.83 -2.34 12.38
CA THR A 10 -10.94 -1.24 12.01
C THR A 10 -11.47 -0.60 10.74
N LYS A 11 -11.94 0.63 10.86
CA LYS A 11 -12.48 1.40 9.74
C LYS A 11 -11.91 2.80 9.77
N PHE A 12 -11.69 3.35 8.59
CA PHE A 12 -11.22 4.73 8.46
C PHE A 12 -11.63 5.31 7.12
N GLN A 13 -11.47 6.62 7.01
CA GLN A 13 -11.65 7.33 5.76
C GLN A 13 -10.29 7.85 5.27
N ALA A 14 -10.12 7.92 3.97
CA ALA A 14 -8.92 8.45 3.35
C ALA A 14 -9.28 9.17 2.06
N ALA A 15 -8.52 10.21 1.72
CA ALA A 15 -8.70 10.97 0.48
C ALA A 15 -7.73 10.45 -0.57
N LEU A 16 -8.25 9.88 -1.66
CA LEU A 16 -7.45 9.38 -2.77
C LEU A 16 -6.78 10.55 -3.50
N LYS A 17 -5.51 10.38 -3.87
CA LYS A 17 -4.79 11.35 -4.70
C LYS A 17 -5.09 11.18 -6.18
N ASN A 18 -5.37 9.96 -6.60
CA ASN A 18 -5.60 9.59 -7.99
C ASN A 18 -6.32 8.25 -8.04
N TYR A 19 -6.44 7.66 -9.21
CA TYR A 19 -7.06 6.34 -9.41
C TYR A 19 -6.06 5.31 -9.94
N ASP A 20 -4.77 5.55 -9.72
CA ASP A 20 -3.69 4.68 -10.19
C ASP A 20 -3.35 3.65 -9.14
N VAL A 21 -3.58 2.38 -9.45
CA VAL A 21 -3.25 1.26 -8.57
C VAL A 21 -1.81 0.82 -8.84
N HIS A 22 -1.05 0.64 -7.79
CA HIS A 22 0.32 0.09 -7.86
C HIS A 22 0.31 -1.35 -7.38
N ALA A 23 1.13 -2.18 -8.00
CA ALA A 23 1.38 -3.54 -7.53
C ALA A 23 2.83 -3.62 -7.02
N CYS A 24 3.02 -3.96 -5.76
CA CYS A 24 4.35 -4.11 -5.18
C CYS A 24 4.74 -5.58 -5.09
N HIS A 25 5.85 -5.94 -5.75
CA HIS A 25 6.35 -7.31 -5.80
C HIS A 25 7.44 -7.60 -4.76
N CYS A 26 7.75 -6.66 -3.88
CA CYS A 26 8.84 -6.87 -2.91
C CYS A 26 8.51 -8.01 -1.93
N SER A 27 9.55 -8.63 -1.39
CA SER A 27 9.40 -9.79 -0.50
C SER A 27 8.59 -9.46 0.74
N MET A 28 8.72 -8.26 1.29
CA MET A 28 7.95 -7.86 2.48
C MET A 28 6.46 -7.75 2.19
N CYS A 29 6.10 -7.11 1.07
CA CYS A 29 4.70 -6.99 0.67
C CYS A 29 4.10 -8.37 0.41
N ARG A 30 4.83 -9.24 -0.31
CA ARG A 30 4.36 -10.59 -0.60
C ARG A 30 4.18 -11.42 0.68
N GLN A 31 5.09 -11.29 1.61
CA GLN A 31 5.03 -12.05 2.85
C GLN A 31 3.89 -11.58 3.74
N GLN A 32 3.75 -10.27 3.90
CA GLN A 32 2.74 -9.71 4.77
C GLN A 32 1.33 -9.81 4.20
N SER A 33 1.18 -9.68 2.88
CA SER A 33 -0.13 -9.64 2.22
C SER A 33 -0.50 -10.95 1.52
N SER A 34 0.33 -11.98 1.64
CA SER A 34 0.11 -13.28 1.00
C SER A 34 0.06 -13.18 -0.53
N GLY A 35 0.75 -12.23 -1.10
CA GLY A 35 0.78 -12.00 -2.54
C GLY A 35 1.18 -10.58 -2.86
N VAL A 36 0.87 -10.16 -4.08
CA VAL A 36 1.17 -8.80 -4.51
C VAL A 36 0.31 -7.82 -3.72
N LEU A 37 0.94 -6.82 -3.13
CA LEU A 37 0.19 -5.74 -2.49
C LEU A 37 -0.24 -4.75 -3.58
N MET A 38 -1.54 -4.63 -3.78
CA MET A 38 -2.10 -3.62 -4.67
C MET A 38 -2.61 -2.46 -3.82
N SER A 39 -2.06 -1.29 -4.06
CA SER A 39 -2.32 -0.11 -3.24
C SER A 39 -2.59 1.11 -4.09
N ILE A 40 -3.11 2.14 -3.45
CA ILE A 40 -3.42 3.42 -4.08
C ILE A 40 -3.00 4.55 -3.15
N ASP A 41 -2.46 5.61 -3.73
CA ASP A 41 -1.96 6.74 -2.95
C ASP A 41 -3.10 7.56 -2.36
N VAL A 42 -2.92 7.96 -1.12
CA VAL A 42 -3.85 8.86 -0.42
C VAL A 42 -3.09 10.06 0.16
N GLU A 43 -3.82 11.12 0.46
CA GLU A 43 -3.25 12.24 1.20
C GLU A 43 -2.87 11.73 2.59
N PRO A 44 -1.59 11.81 2.99
CA PRO A 44 -1.13 11.18 4.25
C PRO A 44 -1.86 11.68 5.49
N SER A 45 -2.25 12.95 5.52
CA SER A 45 -2.96 13.55 6.66
C SER A 45 -4.45 13.28 6.66
N SER A 46 -4.97 12.60 5.65
CA SER A 46 -6.42 12.43 5.48
C SER A 46 -7.01 11.24 6.23
N LEU A 47 -6.19 10.36 6.78
CA LEU A 47 -6.69 9.17 7.45
C LEU A 47 -7.44 9.54 8.72
N LYS A 48 -8.72 9.19 8.77
CA LYS A 48 -9.57 9.41 9.95
C LYS A 48 -10.15 8.08 10.39
N PHE A 49 -9.68 7.60 11.53
CA PHE A 49 -10.12 6.33 12.09
C PHE A 49 -11.35 6.51 12.96
N ASP A 50 -12.32 5.59 12.85
CA ASP A 50 -13.48 5.55 13.74
C ASP A 50 -13.00 5.29 15.16
N ASN A 51 -12.07 4.36 15.31
CA ASN A 51 -11.31 4.14 16.53
C ASN A 51 -10.02 3.40 16.15
N GLN A 52 -9.05 3.36 17.06
CA GLN A 52 -7.76 2.72 16.80
C GLN A 52 -7.51 1.53 17.73
N GLU A 53 -8.57 1.01 18.37
CA GLU A 53 -8.45 -0.06 19.34
C GLU A 53 -7.80 -1.32 18.76
N TYR A 54 -8.17 -1.68 17.52
CA TYR A 54 -7.65 -2.87 16.86
C TYR A 54 -6.63 -2.57 15.77
N LEU A 55 -6.27 -1.30 15.60
CA LEU A 55 -5.23 -0.94 14.64
C LEU A 55 -3.87 -1.27 15.23
N LYS A 56 -3.09 -2.04 14.50
CA LYS A 56 -1.70 -2.31 14.85
C LYS A 56 -0.78 -1.77 13.79
N LEU A 57 0.32 -1.14 14.23
CA LEU A 57 1.37 -0.64 13.37
C LEU A 57 2.61 -1.50 13.55
N PHE A 58 3.20 -1.90 12.43
CA PHE A 58 4.45 -2.65 12.42
C PHE A 58 5.48 -1.90 11.60
N LYS A 59 6.60 -1.53 12.22
CA LYS A 59 7.73 -0.92 11.53
C LYS A 59 8.48 -2.02 10.78
N SER A 60 8.18 -2.15 9.49
CA SER A 60 8.70 -3.23 8.66
C SER A 60 10.09 -2.95 8.10
N SER A 61 10.54 -1.70 8.18
CA SER A 61 11.88 -1.26 7.77
C SER A 61 12.27 -0.03 8.57
N ASP A 62 13.46 0.52 8.30
CA ASP A 62 13.93 1.71 8.99
C ASP A 62 13.08 2.94 8.69
N TRP A 63 12.35 2.95 7.58
CA TRP A 63 11.63 4.13 7.12
C TRP A 63 10.16 3.92 6.85
N GLY A 64 9.69 2.68 6.79
CA GLY A 64 8.30 2.34 6.50
C GLY A 64 7.60 1.66 7.67
N GLU A 65 6.28 1.76 7.67
CA GLU A 65 5.45 1.02 8.62
C GLU A 65 4.16 0.58 7.95
N ARG A 66 3.58 -0.49 8.49
CA ARG A 66 2.38 -1.12 7.95
C ARG A 66 1.30 -1.13 9.00
N GLY A 67 0.09 -0.73 8.60
CA GLY A 67 -1.08 -0.78 9.46
C GLY A 67 -1.97 -1.95 9.08
N PHE A 68 -2.44 -2.66 10.09
CA PHE A 68 -3.34 -3.80 9.88
C PHE A 68 -4.27 -3.96 11.09
N CYS A 69 -5.36 -4.69 10.87
CA CYS A 69 -6.29 -4.99 11.95
C CYS A 69 -5.73 -6.14 12.79
N SER A 70 -5.55 -5.91 14.09
CA SER A 70 -5.05 -6.93 15.00
C SER A 70 -6.05 -8.05 15.24
N GLU A 71 -7.32 -7.83 14.96
CA GLU A 71 -8.36 -8.83 15.18
C GLU A 71 -8.49 -9.82 14.03
N CYS A 72 -8.48 -9.32 12.78
CA CYS A 72 -8.65 -10.20 11.60
C CYS A 72 -7.44 -10.25 10.68
N GLY A 73 -6.43 -9.43 10.92
CA GLY A 73 -5.19 -9.46 10.16
C GLY A 73 -5.21 -8.76 8.81
N THR A 74 -6.30 -8.10 8.44
CA THR A 74 -6.37 -7.40 7.15
C THR A 74 -5.29 -6.33 7.07
N SER A 75 -4.46 -6.38 6.01
CA SER A 75 -3.50 -5.32 5.70
C SER A 75 -4.25 -4.10 5.23
N LEU A 76 -4.01 -2.93 5.83
CA LEU A 76 -4.77 -1.73 5.56
C LEU A 76 -4.00 -0.66 4.83
N PHE A 77 -2.76 -0.38 5.25
CA PHE A 77 -1.96 0.66 4.60
C PHE A 77 -0.47 0.45 4.84
N TRP A 78 0.31 1.07 3.99
CA TRP A 78 1.73 1.27 4.16
C TRP A 78 2.00 2.77 4.16
N ARG A 79 2.87 3.23 5.05
CA ARG A 79 3.25 4.64 5.06
C ARG A 79 4.69 4.81 5.51
N THR A 80 5.27 5.96 5.18
CA THR A 80 6.55 6.35 5.74
C THR A 80 6.38 6.70 7.21
N GLN A 81 7.40 6.39 8.02
CA GLN A 81 7.34 6.68 9.46
C GLN A 81 7.30 8.18 9.74
N ASP A 82 7.82 9.01 8.83
CA ASP A 82 7.76 10.46 8.95
C ASP A 82 6.41 11.07 8.53
N GLY A 83 5.50 10.25 8.03
CA GLY A 83 4.16 10.68 7.65
C GLY A 83 4.06 11.41 6.32
N SER A 84 5.13 11.43 5.51
CA SER A 84 5.14 12.17 4.24
C SER A 84 4.47 11.44 3.08
N TYR A 85 4.28 10.13 3.20
CA TYR A 85 3.67 9.32 2.14
C TYR A 85 2.80 8.23 2.76
N CYS A 86 1.68 7.95 2.12
CA CYS A 86 0.80 6.86 2.53
C CYS A 86 0.06 6.28 1.33
N ASN A 87 -0.04 4.97 1.29
CA ASN A 87 -0.95 4.28 0.38
C ASN A 87 -1.82 3.32 1.17
N ILE A 88 -2.98 2.98 0.61
CA ILE A 88 -3.91 2.06 1.26
C ILE A 88 -4.09 0.82 0.38
N ASN A 89 -4.42 -0.29 1.02
CA ASN A 89 -4.79 -1.52 0.34
C ASN A 89 -6.07 -1.26 -0.47
N VAL A 90 -5.96 -1.32 -1.79
CA VAL A 90 -7.08 -1.01 -2.68
C VAL A 90 -8.28 -1.93 -2.43
N PHE A 91 -8.03 -3.17 -2.02
CA PHE A 91 -9.09 -4.15 -1.77
C PHE A 91 -9.79 -3.96 -0.43
N ALA A 92 -9.26 -3.12 0.45
CA ALA A 92 -9.92 -2.77 1.71
C ALA A 92 -10.88 -1.59 1.55
N MET A 93 -10.88 -0.91 0.40
CA MET A 93 -11.86 0.12 0.12
C MET A 93 -13.25 -0.51 0.02
N GLU A 94 -14.23 0.09 0.68
CA GLU A 94 -15.60 -0.42 0.66
C GLU A 94 -16.24 -0.32 -0.72
N GLU A 95 -15.82 0.67 -1.51
CA GLU A 95 -16.26 0.84 -2.89
C GLU A 95 -15.06 0.80 -3.82
N GLN A 96 -15.26 0.22 -5.00
CA GLN A 96 -14.23 0.13 -6.04
C GLN A 96 -14.63 1.09 -7.17
N PRO A 97 -14.06 2.31 -7.23
CA PRO A 97 -14.35 3.22 -8.33
C PRO A 97 -14.08 2.58 -9.69
N GLU A 98 -14.94 2.86 -10.67
CA GLU A 98 -14.81 2.26 -12.01
C GLU A 98 -13.55 2.71 -12.74
N ASP A 99 -13.02 3.88 -12.36
CA ASP A 99 -11.86 4.47 -13.03
C ASP A 99 -10.53 3.92 -12.50
N LEU A 100 -10.54 2.99 -11.55
CA LEU A 100 -9.32 2.38 -11.06
C LEU A 100 -8.60 1.63 -12.18
N LYS A 101 -7.29 1.87 -12.29
CA LYS A 101 -6.43 1.22 -13.29
C LYS A 101 -5.14 0.78 -12.64
N LEU A 102 -4.72 -0.43 -12.94
CA LEU A 102 -3.38 -0.90 -12.60
C LEU A 102 -2.40 -0.23 -13.56
N THR A 103 -1.62 0.72 -13.06
CA THR A 103 -0.71 1.53 -13.89
C THR A 103 0.75 1.21 -13.68
N THR A 104 1.12 0.73 -12.50
CA THR A 104 2.52 0.64 -12.09
C THR A 104 2.77 -0.66 -11.34
N GLU A 105 3.89 -1.31 -11.65
CA GLU A 105 4.43 -2.42 -10.87
C GLU A 105 5.76 -2.00 -10.31
N ILE A 106 5.91 -2.03 -8.99
CA ILE A 106 7.15 -1.64 -8.31
C ILE A 106 7.88 -2.86 -7.77
N TYR A 107 9.18 -2.75 -7.58
CA TYR A 107 10.07 -3.87 -7.22
C TYR A 107 9.92 -5.01 -8.22
N ILE A 108 9.87 -4.66 -9.51
CA ILE A 108 9.66 -5.64 -10.58
C ILE A 108 10.77 -6.69 -10.64
N ASP A 109 11.98 -6.30 -10.25
CA ASP A 109 13.14 -7.19 -10.21
C ASP A 109 13.05 -8.21 -9.06
N ASN A 110 12.16 -8.01 -8.11
CA ASN A 110 11.91 -8.94 -6.99
C ASN A 110 10.74 -9.89 -7.28
N LYS A 111 10.07 -9.72 -8.41
CA LYS A 111 8.90 -10.53 -8.77
C LYS A 111 9.30 -11.97 -9.05
N PRO A 112 8.66 -12.97 -8.38
CA PRO A 112 8.82 -14.37 -8.76
C PRO A 112 8.32 -14.62 -10.19
N ASP A 113 8.88 -15.65 -10.84
CA ASP A 113 8.57 -15.95 -12.24
C ASP A 113 7.23 -16.63 -12.44
N PHE A 114 6.59 -17.14 -11.38
CA PHE A 114 5.40 -17.98 -11.52
C PHE A 114 4.09 -17.18 -11.71
N TYR A 115 4.15 -15.84 -11.73
CA TYR A 115 2.97 -15.02 -12.05
C TYR A 115 3.38 -13.78 -12.82
N GLN A 116 2.43 -13.26 -13.60
CA GLN A 116 2.61 -11.97 -14.26
C GLN A 116 1.24 -11.40 -14.61
N PHE A 117 1.16 -10.06 -14.70
CA PHE A 117 -0.07 -9.40 -15.09
C PHE A 117 -0.18 -9.33 -16.61
N LYS A 118 -1.42 -9.38 -17.07
CA LYS A 118 -1.74 -9.30 -18.49
C LYS A 118 -1.59 -7.88 -19.03
N TYR A 119 -1.82 -6.88 -18.17
CA TYR A 119 -1.85 -5.49 -18.61
C TYR A 119 -0.45 -4.90 -18.70
N SER A 120 -0.30 -3.94 -19.63
CA SER A 120 0.93 -3.17 -19.74
C SER A 120 0.99 -2.13 -18.61
N THR A 121 2.11 -2.10 -17.89
CA THR A 121 2.31 -1.21 -16.75
C THR A 121 3.68 -0.56 -16.86
N GLU A 122 3.86 0.56 -16.14
CA GLU A 122 5.18 1.09 -15.87
C GLU A 122 5.85 0.19 -14.85
N GLN A 123 7.05 -0.31 -15.17
CA GLN A 123 7.75 -1.25 -14.30
C GLN A 123 8.97 -0.58 -13.67
N LEU A 124 8.98 -0.51 -12.34
CA LEU A 124 10.04 0.12 -11.57
C LEU A 124 10.79 -0.94 -10.76
N THR A 125 12.13 -0.86 -10.79
CA THR A 125 12.99 -1.73 -9.98
C THR A 125 13.05 -1.24 -8.54
N GLU A 126 13.63 -2.05 -7.66
CA GLU A 126 13.93 -1.64 -6.29
C GLU A 126 14.75 -0.33 -6.28
N ALA A 127 15.79 -0.25 -7.11
CA ALA A 127 16.62 0.95 -7.19
C ALA A 127 15.81 2.18 -7.61
N ASP A 128 14.90 2.02 -8.56
CA ASP A 128 14.03 3.10 -9.02
C ASP A 128 13.15 3.62 -7.87
N VAL A 129 12.58 2.72 -7.08
CA VAL A 129 11.69 3.08 -5.97
C VAL A 129 12.47 3.79 -4.87
N ILE A 130 13.63 3.26 -4.50
CA ILE A 130 14.49 3.88 -3.48
C ILE A 130 14.85 5.31 -3.89
N ALA A 131 15.16 5.52 -5.16
CA ALA A 131 15.49 6.86 -5.66
C ALA A 131 14.32 7.85 -5.52
N LEU A 132 13.08 7.38 -5.64
CA LEU A 132 11.90 8.23 -5.48
C LEU A 132 11.71 8.69 -4.02
N PHE A 133 12.01 7.83 -3.04
CA PHE A 133 11.81 8.14 -1.64
C PHE A 133 13.03 8.76 -0.95
N SER A 134 14.21 8.60 -1.54
CA SER A 134 15.47 9.07 -0.97
C SER A 134 16.30 9.83 -2.00
N PRO A 135 15.74 10.82 -2.71
CA PRO A 135 16.46 11.49 -3.79
C PRO A 135 17.72 12.21 -3.29
N ASP A 136 17.73 12.69 -2.06
CA ASP A 136 18.89 13.39 -1.50
C ASP A 136 20.01 12.44 -1.10
N ASP A 137 19.71 11.20 -0.81
CA ASP A 137 20.69 10.19 -0.43
C ASP A 137 21.54 9.73 -1.62
N THR A 138 21.10 10.05 -2.82
CA THR A 138 21.81 9.68 -4.05
C THR A 138 22.82 10.73 -4.52
N LYS A 139 22.90 11.83 -3.82
CA LYS A 139 23.76 12.96 -4.19
C LYS A 139 25.14 12.91 -3.55
#